data_e9e8de71ce4ccb25aafc0a2bc7ea2969
#
_entry.id   e9e8de71ce4ccb25aafc0a2bc7ea2969
#
_cell.length_a   1.000
_cell.length_b   1.000
_cell.length_c   1.000
_cell.angle_alpha   90.00
_cell.angle_beta   90.00
_cell.angle_gamma   90.00
#
_symmetry.space_group_name_H-M   'P 1'
#
loop_
_entity.id
_entity.type
_entity.pdbx_description
1 polymer ?
#
loop_
_entity_poly.entity_id
_entity_poly.type
_entity_poly.pdbx_seq_one_letter_code
_entity_poly.pdbx_strand_id
1 'polypeptide(L)'
;VFFHVGQDIYFPRKTVGSILATNPNAEIVMCTDKTTPHIEGVTHRFEIECDRNELMTARLKAFARLRCPHPAMYIDTDMLVQQRLDAKELLGDKDVLFCRRFFQRDYDFITEQRGIRFDEYAGKKIDEVYPIIACFTVTKDFTPWVKMYEMLEEIDPKYRKWYGDQEAMKRLAVMAEEFNVGYLSEEDYGCLPEFVEGRSPKVLHYKGPNRKEAFEVA
;
A
#
# COMPACT_ATOMS: atom_id res chain seq x y z
N VAL A 1 -5.42 -7.84 -3.03
CA VAL A 1 -4.86 -8.21 -1.71
C VAL A 1 -4.80 -6.97 -0.84
N PHE A 2 -5.17 -7.05 0.42
CA PHE A 2 -4.97 -5.98 1.39
C PHE A 2 -4.59 -6.53 2.77
N PHE A 3 -4.02 -5.66 3.60
CA PHE A 3 -3.67 -5.97 4.98
C PHE A 3 -4.52 -5.15 5.94
N HIS A 4 -5.17 -5.82 6.90
CA HIS A 4 -5.96 -5.16 7.94
C HIS A 4 -5.93 -5.95 9.24
N VAL A 5 -5.70 -5.25 10.35
CA VAL A 5 -5.72 -5.80 11.71
C VAL A 5 -6.49 -4.86 12.62
N GLY A 6 -7.52 -5.38 13.25
CA GLY A 6 -8.34 -4.63 14.21
C GLY A 6 -9.84 -4.94 14.13
N GLN A 7 -10.57 -4.44 15.13
CA GLN A 7 -12.02 -4.64 15.22
C GLN A 7 -12.83 -3.69 14.32
N ASP A 8 -12.26 -2.52 14.01
CA ASP A 8 -12.91 -1.57 13.11
C ASP A 8 -12.68 -1.98 11.66
N ILE A 9 -13.72 -2.52 11.04
CA ILE A 9 -13.72 -2.97 9.65
C ILE A 9 -14.48 -2.02 8.71
N TYR A 10 -14.78 -0.80 9.15
CA TYR A 10 -15.56 0.15 8.37
C TYR A 10 -14.85 0.50 7.04
N PHE A 11 -13.61 0.97 7.13
CA PHE A 11 -12.82 1.33 5.95
C PHE A 11 -12.57 0.14 5.00
N PRO A 12 -12.03 -0.99 5.47
CA PRO A 12 -11.80 -2.13 4.59
C PRO A 12 -13.09 -2.68 3.95
N ARG A 13 -14.24 -2.59 4.62
CA ARG A 13 -15.53 -2.97 4.03
C ARG A 13 -15.90 -2.09 2.84
N LYS A 14 -15.74 -0.76 2.94
CA LYS A 14 -15.96 0.16 1.81
C LYS A 14 -14.98 -0.10 0.66
N THR A 15 -13.70 -0.33 0.98
CA THR A 15 -12.69 -0.70 -0.03
C THR A 15 -13.10 -1.98 -0.78
N VAL A 16 -13.47 -3.04 -0.07
CA VAL A 16 -13.97 -4.29 -0.67
C VAL A 16 -15.21 -4.05 -1.52
N GLY A 17 -16.19 -3.29 -1.02
CA GLY A 17 -17.38 -2.92 -1.76
C GLY A 17 -17.08 -2.20 -3.08
N SER A 18 -16.15 -1.24 -3.06
CA SER A 18 -15.74 -0.51 -4.27
C SER A 18 -15.03 -1.39 -5.29
N ILE A 19 -14.21 -2.34 -4.81
CA ILE A 19 -13.56 -3.33 -5.69
C ILE A 19 -14.62 -4.19 -6.38
N LEU A 20 -15.57 -4.73 -5.64
CA LEU A 20 -16.62 -5.60 -6.21
C LEU A 20 -17.57 -4.86 -7.14
N ALA A 21 -17.86 -3.60 -6.86
CA ALA A 21 -18.69 -2.76 -7.73
C ALA A 21 -18.06 -2.54 -9.12
N THR A 22 -16.74 -2.43 -9.17
CA THR A 22 -15.99 -2.17 -10.43
C THR A 22 -15.41 -3.46 -11.04
N ASN A 23 -15.18 -4.48 -10.23
CA ASN A 23 -14.58 -5.76 -10.59
C ASN A 23 -15.35 -6.90 -9.92
N PRO A 24 -16.56 -7.25 -10.39
CA PRO A 24 -17.47 -8.17 -9.68
C PRO A 24 -16.94 -9.60 -9.54
N ASN A 25 -15.96 -9.99 -10.35
CA ASN A 25 -15.32 -11.31 -10.30
C ASN A 25 -13.95 -11.27 -9.61
N ALA A 26 -13.61 -10.20 -8.87
CA ALA A 26 -12.32 -10.11 -8.21
C ALA A 26 -12.21 -11.13 -7.07
N GLU A 27 -11.11 -11.87 -7.05
CA GLU A 27 -10.70 -12.63 -5.87
C GLU A 27 -10.04 -11.68 -4.87
N ILE A 28 -10.60 -11.57 -3.68
CA ILE A 28 -10.14 -10.64 -2.65
C ILE A 28 -9.51 -11.41 -1.50
N VAL A 29 -8.21 -11.16 -1.27
CA VAL A 29 -7.46 -11.77 -0.17
C VAL A 29 -7.23 -10.73 0.92
N MET A 30 -7.65 -11.02 2.14
CA MET A 30 -7.34 -10.25 3.33
C MET A 30 -6.24 -10.91 4.15
N CYS A 31 -5.09 -10.25 4.23
CA CYS A 31 -4.05 -10.62 5.21
C CYS A 31 -4.38 -9.97 6.55
N THR A 32 -4.41 -10.74 7.65
CA THR A 32 -4.97 -10.27 8.92
C THR A 32 -4.46 -11.07 10.12
N ASP A 33 -4.93 -10.74 11.32
CA ASP A 33 -4.76 -11.54 12.52
C ASP A 33 -6.03 -12.36 12.84
N LYS A 34 -5.94 -13.22 13.86
CA LYS A 34 -7.07 -14.08 14.30
C LYS A 34 -8.24 -13.29 14.89
N THR A 35 -8.01 -12.08 15.36
CA THR A 35 -9.00 -11.29 16.11
C THR A 35 -9.83 -10.37 15.23
N THR A 36 -9.38 -10.08 14.02
CA THR A 36 -10.07 -9.21 13.08
C THR A 36 -11.37 -9.88 12.57
N PRO A 37 -12.50 -9.18 12.54
CA PRO A 37 -13.76 -9.73 12.03
C PRO A 37 -13.67 -10.09 10.54
N HIS A 38 -14.55 -10.98 10.10
CA HIS A 38 -14.74 -11.25 8.68
C HIS A 38 -15.37 -10.05 7.96
N ILE A 39 -14.96 -9.84 6.71
CA ILE A 39 -15.52 -8.80 5.83
C ILE A 39 -16.22 -9.51 4.67
N GLU A 40 -17.49 -9.20 4.48
CA GLU A 40 -18.28 -9.72 3.36
C GLU A 40 -17.62 -9.34 2.03
N GLY A 41 -17.57 -10.30 1.09
CA GLY A 41 -16.92 -10.13 -0.20
C GLY A 41 -15.43 -10.50 -0.21
N VAL A 42 -14.79 -10.73 0.94
CA VAL A 42 -13.47 -11.32 1.00
C VAL A 42 -13.55 -12.82 0.68
N THR A 43 -12.83 -13.25 -0.36
CA THR A 43 -12.79 -14.64 -0.81
C THR A 43 -11.83 -15.50 -0.01
N HIS A 44 -10.70 -14.94 0.38
CA HIS A 44 -9.66 -15.65 1.12
C HIS A 44 -9.14 -14.83 2.29
N ARG A 45 -8.95 -15.51 3.42
CA ARG A 45 -8.37 -14.94 4.62
C ARG A 45 -7.04 -15.60 4.91
N PHE A 46 -5.97 -14.81 4.98
CA PHE A 46 -4.63 -15.26 5.31
C PHE A 46 -4.22 -14.71 6.67
N GLU A 47 -4.11 -15.58 7.67
CA GLU A 47 -3.82 -15.18 9.05
C GLU A 47 -2.32 -15.20 9.33
N ILE A 48 -1.84 -14.14 9.96
CA ILE A 48 -0.49 -14.02 10.46
C ILE A 48 -0.47 -13.56 11.92
N GLU A 49 0.59 -13.92 12.59
CA GLU A 49 0.94 -13.27 13.86
C GLU A 49 1.69 -11.97 13.56
N CYS A 50 1.19 -10.86 14.09
CA CYS A 50 1.81 -9.56 13.92
C CYS A 50 1.88 -8.79 15.25
N ASP A 51 2.95 -8.03 15.43
CA ASP A 51 3.03 -7.02 16.49
C ASP A 51 2.25 -5.77 16.07
N ARG A 52 1.30 -5.34 16.87
CA ARG A 52 0.50 -4.13 16.61
C ARG A 52 1.33 -2.85 16.65
N ASN A 53 2.51 -2.86 17.25
CA ASN A 53 3.44 -1.75 17.23
C ASN A 53 4.23 -1.65 15.91
N GLU A 54 4.20 -2.70 15.09
CA GLU A 54 4.94 -2.80 13.82
C GLU A 54 4.00 -3.03 12.62
N LEU A 55 2.75 -2.56 12.66
CA LEU A 55 1.73 -2.83 11.64
C LEU A 55 2.16 -2.40 10.24
N MET A 56 2.93 -1.30 10.11
CA MET A 56 3.36 -0.80 8.81
C MET A 56 4.31 -1.76 8.09
N THR A 57 5.06 -2.56 8.85
CA THR A 57 5.98 -3.55 8.32
C THR A 57 5.42 -4.98 8.37
N ALA A 58 4.46 -5.22 9.26
CA ALA A 58 3.75 -6.50 9.33
C ALA A 58 3.06 -6.85 8.01
N ARG A 59 2.61 -5.85 7.24
CA ARG A 59 2.04 -6.06 5.91
C ARG A 59 3.05 -6.63 4.92
N LEU A 60 4.32 -6.17 4.91
CA LEU A 60 5.36 -6.76 4.06
C LEU A 60 5.57 -8.24 4.36
N LYS A 61 5.67 -8.57 5.65
CA LYS A 61 5.75 -9.95 6.11
C LYS A 61 4.54 -10.79 5.68
N ALA A 62 3.34 -10.20 5.77
CA ALA A 62 2.10 -10.87 5.37
C ALA A 62 2.10 -11.18 3.87
N PHE A 63 2.42 -10.19 3.04
CA PHE A 63 2.43 -10.35 1.59
C PHE A 63 3.53 -11.31 1.12
N ALA A 64 4.72 -11.25 1.72
CA ALA A 64 5.80 -12.20 1.46
C ALA A 64 5.41 -13.65 1.81
N ARG A 65 4.69 -13.85 2.92
CA ARG A 65 4.25 -15.18 3.38
C ARG A 65 3.02 -15.70 2.65
N LEU A 66 2.15 -14.83 2.16
CA LEU A 66 0.99 -15.20 1.35
C LEU A 66 1.41 -15.96 0.09
N ARG A 67 2.57 -15.63 -0.49
CA ARG A 67 3.13 -16.26 -1.68
C ARG A 67 2.14 -16.36 -2.83
N CYS A 68 1.44 -15.27 -3.13
CA CYS A 68 0.54 -15.20 -4.27
C CYS A 68 1.32 -15.43 -5.59
N PRO A 69 1.09 -16.53 -6.32
CA PRO A 69 1.90 -16.88 -7.48
C PRO A 69 1.43 -16.21 -8.78
N HIS A 70 0.40 -15.37 -8.71
CA HIS A 70 -0.25 -14.73 -9.86
C HIS A 70 -0.13 -13.22 -9.76
N PRO A 71 -0.31 -12.49 -10.89
CA PRO A 71 -0.42 -11.04 -10.87
C PRO A 71 -1.50 -10.57 -9.88
N ALA A 72 -1.11 -9.71 -8.96
CA ALA A 72 -1.99 -9.22 -7.90
C ALA A 72 -1.78 -7.73 -7.62
N MET A 73 -2.88 -7.07 -7.26
CA MET A 73 -2.88 -5.69 -6.77
C MET A 73 -2.97 -5.69 -5.25
N TYR A 74 -2.13 -4.89 -4.62
CA TYR A 74 -2.05 -4.68 -3.18
C TYR A 74 -2.49 -3.26 -2.88
N ILE A 75 -3.53 -3.10 -2.06
CA ILE A 75 -4.23 -1.84 -1.85
C ILE A 75 -4.40 -1.55 -0.36
N ASP A 76 -4.27 -0.29 0.04
CA ASP A 76 -4.59 0.15 1.40
C ASP A 76 -6.10 0.15 1.65
N THR A 77 -6.50 0.04 2.91
CA THR A 77 -7.92 -0.08 3.30
C THR A 77 -8.67 1.24 3.39
N ASP A 78 -8.02 2.36 3.13
CA ASP A 78 -8.63 3.68 3.03
C ASP A 78 -8.66 4.20 1.57
N MET A 79 -8.84 3.25 0.63
CA MET A 79 -8.91 3.55 -0.80
C MET A 79 -10.24 3.09 -1.40
N LEU A 80 -10.71 3.81 -2.43
CA LEU A 80 -11.88 3.44 -3.23
C LEU A 80 -11.50 3.25 -4.70
N VAL A 81 -11.81 2.08 -5.23
CA VAL A 81 -11.63 1.76 -6.66
C VAL A 81 -12.82 2.31 -7.43
N GLN A 82 -12.55 3.18 -8.41
CA GLN A 82 -13.56 3.90 -9.20
C GLN A 82 -13.79 3.30 -10.58
N GLN A 83 -12.83 2.52 -11.07
CA GLN A 83 -12.87 1.96 -12.42
C GLN A 83 -12.37 0.51 -12.39
N ARG A 84 -12.70 -0.24 -13.45
CA ARG A 84 -12.18 -1.59 -13.61
C ARG A 84 -10.65 -1.58 -13.69
N LEU A 85 -10.04 -2.51 -12.98
CA LEU A 85 -8.60 -2.72 -12.94
C LEU A 85 -8.28 -4.17 -13.31
N ASP A 86 -7.19 -4.37 -14.04
CA ASP A 86 -6.63 -5.69 -14.35
C ASP A 86 -5.11 -5.68 -14.06
N ALA A 87 -4.68 -6.54 -13.15
CA ALA A 87 -3.28 -6.57 -12.70
C ALA A 87 -2.32 -6.94 -13.82
N LYS A 88 -2.71 -7.88 -14.69
CA LYS A 88 -1.88 -8.34 -15.81
C LYS A 88 -1.75 -7.26 -16.88
N GLU A 89 -2.84 -6.57 -17.16
CA GLU A 89 -2.85 -5.46 -18.12
C GLU A 89 -1.99 -4.29 -17.62
N LEU A 90 -2.09 -3.97 -16.32
CA LEU A 90 -1.28 -2.91 -15.72
C LEU A 90 0.22 -3.22 -15.75
N LEU A 91 0.60 -4.44 -15.40
CA LEU A 91 2.01 -4.85 -15.34
C LEU A 91 2.70 -4.79 -16.70
N GLY A 92 2.02 -5.22 -17.78
CA GLY A 92 2.68 -5.38 -19.06
C GLY A 92 3.90 -6.30 -18.96
N ASP A 93 5.11 -5.74 -19.17
CA ASP A 93 6.41 -6.43 -19.07
C ASP A 93 7.09 -6.27 -17.68
N LYS A 94 6.46 -5.59 -16.75
CA LYS A 94 7.03 -5.29 -15.42
C LYS A 94 6.84 -6.44 -14.44
N ASP A 95 7.78 -6.58 -13.51
CA ASP A 95 7.66 -7.51 -12.40
C ASP A 95 6.94 -6.87 -11.20
N VAL A 96 7.11 -5.55 -11.06
CA VAL A 96 6.45 -4.77 -10.01
C VAL A 96 6.17 -3.33 -10.47
N LEU A 97 5.01 -2.80 -10.06
CA LEU A 97 4.65 -1.40 -10.21
C LEU A 97 4.38 -0.79 -8.85
N PHE A 98 5.04 0.33 -8.58
CA PHE A 98 4.83 1.12 -7.37
C PHE A 98 4.08 2.42 -7.69
N CYS A 99 3.26 2.89 -6.75
CA CYS A 99 2.63 4.21 -6.84
C CYS A 99 3.69 5.29 -6.58
N ARG A 100 3.99 6.11 -7.59
CA ARG A 100 4.94 7.22 -7.49
C ARG A 100 4.25 8.45 -6.93
N ARG A 101 4.87 9.08 -5.93
CA ARG A 101 4.37 10.30 -5.28
C ARG A 101 4.24 11.44 -6.29
N PHE A 102 3.10 12.10 -6.25
CA PHE A 102 2.80 13.31 -7.04
C PHE A 102 2.30 14.44 -6.13
N PHE A 103 1.27 14.13 -5.33
CA PHE A 103 0.73 15.09 -4.38
C PHE A 103 1.65 15.25 -3.17
N GLN A 104 1.72 16.47 -2.63
CA GLN A 104 2.50 16.79 -1.44
C GLN A 104 4.01 16.49 -1.56
N ARG A 105 4.53 16.30 -2.78
CA ARG A 105 5.95 15.95 -3.01
C ARG A 105 6.91 16.99 -2.45
N ASP A 106 6.53 18.27 -2.49
CA ASP A 106 7.35 19.40 -2.07
C ASP A 106 7.21 19.73 -0.56
N TYR A 107 6.45 18.92 0.19
CA TYR A 107 6.33 19.10 1.64
C TYR A 107 7.62 18.70 2.34
N ASP A 108 7.95 19.41 3.41
CA ASP A 108 9.09 19.06 4.23
C ASP A 108 8.90 17.68 4.87
N PHE A 109 9.97 16.90 4.88
CA PHE A 109 9.94 15.61 5.55
C PHE A 109 9.76 15.81 7.06
N ILE A 110 8.79 15.11 7.64
CA ILE A 110 8.55 15.16 9.08
C ILE A 110 9.53 14.21 9.77
N THR A 111 10.53 14.78 10.42
CA THR A 111 11.63 14.03 11.04
C THR A 111 11.25 13.31 12.33
N GLU A 112 10.09 13.60 12.92
CA GLU A 112 9.59 12.90 14.10
C GLU A 112 8.21 12.30 13.83
N GLN A 113 8.11 10.98 13.94
CA GLN A 113 6.86 10.24 13.76
C GLN A 113 6.72 9.19 14.87
N ARG A 114 5.60 9.25 15.62
CA ARG A 114 5.30 8.30 16.69
C ARG A 114 6.45 8.12 17.70
N GLY A 115 7.14 9.21 18.06
CA GLY A 115 8.28 9.19 18.97
C GLY A 115 9.57 8.60 18.38
N ILE A 116 9.62 8.41 17.06
CA ILE A 116 10.81 7.94 16.34
C ILE A 116 11.39 9.12 15.57
N ARG A 117 12.71 9.30 15.65
CA ARG A 117 13.43 10.37 14.97
C ARG A 117 14.16 9.84 13.73
N PHE A 118 14.06 10.62 12.66
CA PHE A 118 14.69 10.42 11.35
C PHE A 118 15.51 11.65 10.99
N ASP A 119 16.44 12.03 11.88
CA ASP A 119 17.23 13.27 11.78
C ASP A 119 18.12 13.32 10.51
N GLU A 120 18.45 12.15 9.96
CA GLU A 120 19.17 12.01 8.70
C GLU A 120 18.45 12.59 7.49
N TYR A 121 17.14 12.86 7.62
CA TYR A 121 16.32 13.46 6.58
C TYR A 121 15.91 14.90 6.86
N ALA A 122 16.51 15.53 7.88
CA ALA A 122 16.22 16.92 8.20
C ALA A 122 16.51 17.85 7.00
N GLY A 123 15.56 18.73 6.71
CA GLY A 123 15.64 19.69 5.59
C GLY A 123 15.39 19.11 4.20
N LYS A 124 15.10 17.81 4.08
CA LYS A 124 14.71 17.18 2.81
C LYS A 124 13.21 17.28 2.56
N LYS A 125 12.82 17.21 1.29
CA LYS A 125 11.43 17.06 0.88
C LYS A 125 11.01 15.60 0.97
N ILE A 126 9.70 15.35 1.16
CA ILE A 126 9.19 13.98 1.29
C ILE A 126 9.43 13.15 0.02
N ASP A 127 9.42 13.76 -1.16
CA ASP A 127 9.69 13.08 -2.42
C ASP A 127 11.18 12.69 -2.58
N GLU A 128 12.08 13.50 -2.03
CA GLU A 128 13.52 13.17 -2.02
C GLU A 128 13.83 11.96 -1.13
N VAL A 129 13.05 11.79 -0.05
CA VAL A 129 13.22 10.67 0.88
C VAL A 129 12.44 9.45 0.44
N TYR A 130 11.15 9.62 0.15
CA TYR A 130 10.21 8.56 -0.26
C TYR A 130 9.41 8.95 -1.50
N PRO A 131 9.97 8.77 -2.71
CA PRO A 131 9.28 9.02 -3.97
C PRO A 131 8.16 8.01 -4.26
N ILE A 132 8.10 6.92 -3.49
CA ILE A 132 7.10 5.85 -3.60
C ILE A 132 6.14 5.93 -2.43
N ILE A 133 4.85 5.74 -2.72
CA ILE A 133 3.80 5.62 -1.70
C ILE A 133 3.36 4.17 -1.63
N ALA A 134 3.35 3.62 -0.43
CA ALA A 134 3.00 2.22 -0.19
C ALA A 134 1.47 1.99 -0.12
N CYS A 135 0.68 2.70 -0.91
CA CYS A 135 -0.79 2.60 -0.90
C CYS A 135 -1.34 1.66 -1.96
N PHE A 136 -0.70 1.63 -3.13
CA PHE A 136 -1.10 0.79 -4.25
C PHE A 136 0.15 0.22 -4.94
N THR A 137 0.20 -1.10 -5.04
CA THR A 137 1.31 -1.83 -5.66
C THR A 137 0.74 -2.95 -6.51
N VAL A 138 1.32 -3.20 -7.67
CA VAL A 138 0.99 -4.37 -8.49
C VAL A 138 2.23 -5.22 -8.62
N THR A 139 2.14 -6.52 -8.40
CA THR A 139 3.26 -7.45 -8.60
C THR A 139 2.84 -8.61 -9.49
N LYS A 140 3.79 -9.13 -10.25
CA LYS A 140 3.62 -10.28 -11.12
C LYS A 140 3.43 -11.58 -10.32
N ASP A 141 4.13 -11.66 -9.19
CA ASP A 141 4.05 -12.74 -8.22
C ASP A 141 4.51 -12.23 -6.83
N PHE A 142 4.79 -13.13 -5.92
CA PHE A 142 5.20 -12.80 -4.54
C PHE A 142 6.67 -12.43 -4.38
N THR A 143 7.53 -12.63 -5.38
CA THR A 143 8.99 -12.49 -5.22
C THR A 143 9.44 -11.08 -4.84
N PRO A 144 8.86 -9.98 -5.37
CA PRO A 144 9.19 -8.65 -4.91
C PRO A 144 8.89 -8.42 -3.41
N TRP A 145 7.81 -9.04 -2.89
CA TRP A 145 7.46 -8.93 -1.47
C TRP A 145 8.42 -9.67 -0.57
N VAL A 146 8.90 -10.85 -0.99
CA VAL A 146 9.94 -11.59 -0.26
C VAL A 146 11.20 -10.76 -0.18
N LYS A 147 11.65 -10.19 -1.30
CA LYS A 147 12.85 -9.35 -1.35
C LYS A 147 12.73 -8.10 -0.48
N MET A 148 11.59 -7.40 -0.54
CA MET A 148 11.34 -6.23 0.32
C MET A 148 11.34 -6.59 1.80
N TYR A 149 10.80 -7.76 2.17
CA TYR A 149 10.81 -8.21 3.55
C TYR A 149 12.23 -8.56 4.02
N GLU A 150 13.05 -9.21 3.19
CA GLU A 150 14.48 -9.45 3.48
C GLU A 150 15.23 -8.14 3.69
N MET A 151 15.07 -7.18 2.77
CA MET A 151 15.68 -5.85 2.88
C MET A 151 15.27 -5.12 4.17
N LEU A 152 14.01 -5.27 4.61
CA LEU A 152 13.54 -4.68 5.87
C LEU A 152 14.27 -5.24 7.09
N GLU A 153 14.67 -6.50 7.06
CA GLU A 153 15.40 -7.14 8.18
C GLU A 153 16.85 -6.65 8.29
N GLU A 154 17.40 -6.11 7.20
CA GLU A 154 18.76 -5.59 7.13
C GLU A 154 18.90 -4.10 7.51
N ILE A 155 17.78 -3.35 7.58
CA ILE A 155 17.80 -1.92 7.92
C ILE A 155 17.66 -1.67 9.42
N ASP A 156 17.93 -0.42 9.84
CA ASP A 156 17.77 0.00 11.23
C ASP A 156 16.37 -0.36 11.75
N PRO A 157 16.26 -1.05 12.89
CA PRO A 157 14.99 -1.46 13.49
C PRO A 157 13.97 -0.34 13.72
N LYS A 158 14.40 0.94 13.78
CA LYS A 158 13.48 2.09 13.90
C LYS A 158 12.47 2.13 12.74
N TYR A 159 12.87 1.70 11.54
CA TYR A 159 12.01 1.65 10.36
C TYR A 159 10.89 0.60 10.48
N ARG A 160 11.03 -0.42 11.31
CA ARG A 160 9.96 -1.41 11.53
C ARG A 160 8.71 -0.80 12.16
N LYS A 161 8.86 0.28 12.91
CA LYS A 161 7.74 0.99 13.54
C LYS A 161 7.07 2.00 12.60
N TRP A 162 7.85 2.61 11.69
CA TRP A 162 7.36 3.61 10.74
C TRP A 162 8.26 3.71 9.52
N TYR A 163 7.69 3.93 8.34
CA TYR A 163 8.33 4.04 7.03
C TYR A 163 9.02 2.78 6.47
N GLY A 164 9.05 1.68 7.16
CA GLY A 164 9.82 0.49 6.73
C GLY A 164 9.36 -0.08 5.40
N ASP A 165 8.07 -0.01 5.12
CA ASP A 165 7.51 -0.42 3.82
C ASP A 165 7.98 0.49 2.67
N GLN A 166 7.94 1.82 2.87
CA GLN A 166 8.42 2.77 1.86
C GLN A 166 9.94 2.68 1.68
N GLU A 167 10.69 2.45 2.78
CA GLU A 167 12.14 2.23 2.71
C GLU A 167 12.48 0.95 1.94
N ALA A 168 11.77 -0.15 2.19
CA ALA A 168 11.97 -1.40 1.46
C ALA A 168 11.61 -1.26 -0.03
N MET A 169 10.49 -0.61 -0.35
CA MET A 169 10.09 -0.34 -1.74
C MET A 169 11.11 0.54 -2.47
N LYS A 170 11.59 1.59 -1.83
CA LYS A 170 12.64 2.46 -2.38
C LYS A 170 13.91 1.68 -2.67
N ARG A 171 14.36 0.85 -1.72
CA ARG A 171 15.56 0.02 -1.90
C ARG A 171 15.39 -0.98 -3.04
N LEU A 172 14.27 -1.67 -3.11
CA LEU A 172 13.99 -2.58 -4.22
C LEU A 172 14.04 -1.86 -5.56
N ALA A 173 13.44 -0.68 -5.65
CA ALA A 173 13.39 0.09 -6.89
C ALA A 173 14.77 0.60 -7.37
N VAL A 174 15.74 0.74 -6.46
CA VAL A 174 17.08 1.30 -6.78
C VAL A 174 18.14 0.22 -6.87
N MET A 175 18.07 -0.81 -6.02
CA MET A 175 19.16 -1.75 -5.78
C MET A 175 18.92 -3.15 -6.38
N ALA A 176 17.67 -3.49 -6.66
CA ALA A 176 17.33 -4.83 -7.14
C ALA A 176 17.33 -4.89 -8.67
N GLU A 177 18.50 -5.11 -9.27
CA GLU A 177 18.67 -5.25 -10.72
C GLU A 177 17.90 -6.46 -11.30
N GLU A 178 17.55 -7.42 -10.46
CA GLU A 178 16.78 -8.60 -10.84
C GLU A 178 15.30 -8.31 -11.13
N PHE A 179 14.77 -7.13 -10.81
CA PHE A 179 13.37 -6.76 -11.03
C PHE A 179 13.21 -5.66 -12.07
N ASN A 180 12.34 -5.90 -13.04
CA ASN A 180 11.87 -4.86 -13.97
C ASN A 180 10.80 -4.00 -13.29
N VAL A 181 11.24 -2.92 -12.61
CA VAL A 181 10.38 -2.01 -11.84
C VAL A 181 9.76 -0.96 -12.73
N GLY A 182 8.47 -0.70 -12.54
CA GLY A 182 7.74 0.40 -13.16
C GLY A 182 6.99 1.24 -12.13
N TYR A 183 6.33 2.31 -12.61
CA TYR A 183 5.61 3.24 -11.74
C TYR A 183 4.22 3.55 -12.27
N LEU A 184 3.28 3.66 -11.33
CA LEU A 184 1.93 4.17 -11.52
C LEU A 184 1.87 5.60 -10.98
N SER A 185 1.10 6.48 -11.62
CA SER A 185 0.89 7.84 -11.13
C SER A 185 -0.01 7.84 -9.88
N GLU A 186 0.37 8.59 -8.84
CA GLU A 186 -0.52 8.87 -7.70
C GLU A 186 -1.80 9.59 -8.15
N GLU A 187 -1.75 10.36 -9.25
CA GLU A 187 -2.92 11.06 -9.79
C GLU A 187 -4.03 10.10 -10.23
N ASP A 188 -3.65 8.89 -10.70
CA ASP A 188 -4.58 7.87 -11.17
C ASP A 188 -4.86 6.78 -10.13
N TYR A 189 -3.84 6.36 -9.38
CA TYR A 189 -3.89 5.16 -8.52
C TYR A 189 -3.76 5.44 -7.02
N GLY A 190 -3.86 6.69 -6.63
CA GLY A 190 -3.80 7.14 -5.23
C GLY A 190 -4.29 8.58 -5.09
N CYS A 191 -5.18 9.00 -6.00
CA CYS A 191 -5.65 10.38 -6.06
C CYS A 191 -6.30 10.80 -4.75
N LEU A 192 -5.88 11.94 -4.22
CA LEU A 192 -6.49 12.50 -3.03
C LEU A 192 -7.84 13.14 -3.39
N PRO A 193 -8.89 12.99 -2.56
CA PRO A 193 -10.24 13.45 -2.88
C PRO A 193 -10.34 14.92 -3.28
N GLU A 194 -9.55 15.79 -2.66
CA GLU A 194 -9.53 17.23 -2.96
C GLU A 194 -8.96 17.58 -4.34
N PHE A 195 -8.33 16.63 -5.04
CA PHE A 195 -7.76 16.84 -6.38
C PHE A 195 -8.49 16.10 -7.48
N VAL A 196 -9.72 15.65 -7.22
CA VAL A 196 -10.53 14.89 -8.20
C VAL A 196 -11.12 15.80 -9.28
N GLU A 197 -11.37 17.09 -8.97
CA GLU A 197 -12.01 18.01 -9.94
C GLU A 197 -11.24 18.07 -11.26
N GLY A 198 -11.96 17.82 -12.36
CA GLY A 198 -11.38 17.77 -13.70
C GLY A 198 -10.56 16.52 -14.04
N ARG A 199 -10.53 15.52 -13.16
CA ARG A 199 -9.80 14.25 -13.31
C ARG A 199 -10.75 13.05 -13.28
N SER A 200 -10.30 11.92 -13.77
CA SER A 200 -11.02 10.65 -13.67
C SER A 200 -10.09 9.57 -13.11
N PRO A 201 -9.71 9.67 -11.82
CA PRO A 201 -8.80 8.72 -11.21
C PRO A 201 -9.39 7.32 -11.16
N LYS A 202 -8.55 6.32 -11.25
CA LYS A 202 -8.95 4.91 -11.12
C LYS A 202 -9.11 4.50 -9.66
N VAL A 203 -8.33 5.11 -8.76
CA VAL A 203 -8.35 4.81 -7.32
C VAL A 203 -8.21 6.10 -6.52
N LEU A 204 -9.13 6.33 -5.58
CA LEU A 204 -9.07 7.41 -4.60
C LEU A 204 -8.39 6.94 -3.32
N HIS A 205 -7.62 7.81 -2.67
CA HIS A 205 -6.90 7.51 -1.45
C HIS A 205 -7.23 8.53 -0.35
N TYR A 206 -7.92 8.10 0.68
CA TYR A 206 -8.36 8.91 1.81
C TYR A 206 -7.34 8.93 2.96
N LYS A 207 -6.06 9.07 2.64
CA LYS A 207 -4.99 9.03 3.64
C LYS A 207 -5.05 10.20 4.62
N GLY A 208 -4.78 9.89 5.88
CA GLY A 208 -4.75 10.87 6.97
C GLY A 208 -6.12 11.13 7.60
N PRO A 209 -6.15 11.69 8.83
CA PRO A 209 -7.37 11.78 9.63
C PRO A 209 -8.47 12.61 8.96
N ASN A 210 -8.15 13.78 8.43
CA ASN A 210 -9.15 14.69 7.86
C ASN A 210 -9.88 14.11 6.64
N ARG A 211 -9.21 13.28 5.82
CA ARG A 211 -9.83 12.63 4.66
C ARG A 211 -10.65 11.41 5.04
N LYS A 212 -10.35 10.80 6.18
CA LYS A 212 -11.13 9.68 6.70
C LYS A 212 -12.55 10.08 7.07
N GLU A 213 -12.76 11.28 7.57
CA GLU A 213 -14.10 11.83 7.78
C GLU A 213 -14.87 11.95 6.47
N ALA A 214 -14.21 12.41 5.39
CA ALA A 214 -14.83 12.47 4.05
C ALA A 214 -15.12 11.08 3.46
N PHE A 215 -14.33 10.07 3.81
CA PHE A 215 -14.56 8.67 3.42
C PHE A 215 -15.83 8.09 4.01
N GLU A 216 -16.28 8.57 5.17
CA GLU A 216 -17.51 8.10 5.82
C GLU A 216 -18.77 8.45 5.02
N VAL A 217 -18.74 9.54 4.26
CA VAL A 217 -19.87 10.03 3.46
C VAL A 217 -19.75 9.71 1.96
N ALA A 218 -18.64 9.11 1.52
CA ALA A 218 -18.38 8.69 0.14
C ALA A 218 -18.97 7.24 -0.15
#